data_6a99d3f3035a81b1678d29677e331012
#
_entry.id   6a99d3f3035a81b1678d29677e331012
#
_cell.length_a   1.000
_cell.length_b   1.000
_cell.length_c   1.000
_cell.angle_alpha   90.00
_cell.angle_beta   90.00
_cell.angle_gamma   90.00
#
_symmetry.space_group_name_H-M   'P 1'
#
loop_
_entity.id
_entity.type
_entity.pdbx_description
1 polymer ?
#
loop_
_entity_poly.entity_id
_entity_poly.type
_entity_poly.pdbx_seq_one_letter_code
_entity_poly.pdbx_strand_id
1 'polypeptide(L)'
;YFFAVLVPSWMGGTGARKVGQVARQTLDPERDYRNALRTLEDTPTVGARMKVAHAAAALGRWSDAEAQWALASEGAWADDPAILMGHAISLLELGRYADALKKLEKLKAQGPEGKTPTVALAFARAYEGLGRNEEAEDAYRFAADRVPGLESGGRYVAFMAKTGRREDAEIGFQEIERRLAKIAPPLRAEARTWRDLAAKALGRH
;
A
#
# COMPACT_ATOMS: atom_id res chain seq x y z
N TYR A 1 0.46 7.03 -21.47
CA TYR A 1 0.56 5.95 -20.47
C TYR A 1 0.16 6.53 -19.12
N PHE A 2 -1.12 6.41 -18.74
CA PHE A 2 -1.58 6.77 -17.41
C PHE A 2 -1.28 5.60 -16.46
N PHE A 3 -0.25 5.72 -15.64
CA PHE A 3 -0.13 4.92 -14.44
C PHE A 3 -1.14 5.47 -13.43
N ALA A 4 -2.24 4.76 -13.21
CA ALA A 4 -3.07 5.00 -12.05
C ALA A 4 -2.25 4.62 -10.81
N VAL A 5 -1.76 5.62 -10.10
CA VAL A 5 -1.06 5.42 -8.83
C VAL A 5 -2.08 4.95 -7.82
N LEU A 6 -1.99 3.69 -7.46
CA LEU A 6 -2.84 3.06 -6.47
C LEU A 6 -2.38 3.47 -5.08
N VAL A 7 -3.11 4.38 -4.49
CA VAL A 7 -2.97 4.67 -3.06
C VAL A 7 -3.46 3.44 -2.29
N PRO A 8 -2.61 2.83 -1.47
CA PRO A 8 -3.00 1.68 -0.66
C PRO A 8 -4.26 1.94 0.16
N SER A 9 -5.13 0.95 0.28
CA SER A 9 -6.46 1.06 0.92
C SER A 9 -6.45 1.46 2.42
N TRP A 10 -5.29 1.41 3.07
CA TRP A 10 -5.12 1.83 4.46
C TRP A 10 -5.21 3.36 4.69
N MET A 11 -5.08 4.17 3.63
CA MET A 11 -5.29 5.63 3.69
C MET A 11 -6.78 6.01 3.79
N GLY A 12 -7.59 5.10 4.34
CA GLY A 12 -9.03 5.06 4.29
C GLY A 12 -9.80 6.22 4.91
N GLY A 13 -10.77 6.69 4.14
CA GLY A 13 -11.96 7.42 4.56
C GLY A 13 -13.24 6.68 4.18
N THR A 14 -14.35 7.01 4.81
CA THR A 14 -15.68 6.44 4.52
C THR A 14 -16.06 6.65 3.04
N GLY A 15 -16.81 5.71 2.44
CA GLY A 15 -17.06 5.61 0.99
C GLY A 15 -17.56 6.90 0.31
N ALA A 16 -18.38 7.72 0.97
CA ALA A 16 -18.84 9.00 0.41
C ALA A 16 -17.73 10.06 0.27
N ARG A 17 -16.74 10.06 1.19
CA ARG A 17 -15.54 10.91 1.08
C ARG A 17 -14.63 10.47 -0.06
N LYS A 18 -14.50 9.15 -0.30
CA LYS A 18 -13.70 8.62 -1.41
C LYS A 18 -14.25 9.03 -2.78
N VAL A 19 -15.57 9.02 -3.00
CA VAL A 19 -16.18 9.44 -4.27
C VAL A 19 -15.94 10.93 -4.55
N GLY A 20 -16.09 11.79 -3.54
CA GLY A 20 -15.80 13.23 -3.69
C GLY A 20 -14.31 13.53 -3.90
N GLN A 21 -13.42 12.71 -3.32
CA GLN A 21 -11.98 12.84 -3.45
C GLN A 21 -11.50 12.37 -4.84
N VAL A 22 -12.04 11.28 -5.37
CA VAL A 22 -11.77 10.80 -6.74
C VAL A 22 -12.16 11.85 -7.78
N ALA A 23 -13.34 12.47 -7.64
CA ALA A 23 -13.78 13.53 -8.56
C ALA A 23 -12.88 14.78 -8.51
N ARG A 24 -12.34 15.14 -7.34
CA ARG A 24 -11.41 16.28 -7.19
C ARG A 24 -10.01 15.97 -7.71
N GLN A 25 -9.52 14.75 -7.52
CA GLN A 25 -8.21 14.31 -8.03
C GLN A 25 -8.17 14.23 -9.56
N THR A 26 -9.30 14.03 -10.24
CA THR A 26 -9.39 14.00 -11.70
C THR A 26 -9.21 15.41 -12.31
N LEU A 27 -9.53 16.47 -11.57
CA LEU A 27 -9.44 17.85 -12.05
C LEU A 27 -8.07 18.50 -11.80
N ASP A 28 -7.45 18.20 -10.68
CA ASP A 28 -6.11 18.69 -10.31
C ASP A 28 -5.43 17.72 -9.33
N PRO A 29 -4.77 16.68 -9.83
CA PRO A 29 -4.13 15.65 -9.00
C PRO A 29 -3.09 16.21 -8.04
N GLU A 30 -2.40 17.30 -8.41
CA GLU A 30 -1.32 17.90 -7.64
C GLU A 30 -1.77 18.94 -6.61
N ARG A 31 -3.04 19.30 -6.61
CA ARG A 31 -3.57 20.35 -5.73
C ARG A 31 -3.29 20.07 -4.24
N ASP A 32 -3.57 18.85 -3.82
CA ASP A 32 -3.40 18.47 -2.41
C ASP A 32 -1.91 18.48 -2.02
N TYR A 33 -1.04 18.06 -2.94
CA TYR A 33 0.41 18.11 -2.74
C TYR A 33 0.93 19.54 -2.63
N ARG A 34 0.53 20.44 -3.55
CA ARG A 34 0.91 21.86 -3.49
C ARG A 34 0.40 22.55 -2.22
N ASN A 35 -0.82 22.25 -1.80
CA ASN A 35 -1.39 22.80 -0.56
C ASN A 35 -0.65 22.27 0.69
N ALA A 36 -0.27 20.99 0.70
CA ALA A 36 0.50 20.42 1.78
C ALA A 36 1.90 21.04 1.88
N LEU A 37 2.56 21.30 0.75
CA LEU A 37 3.86 21.99 0.70
C LEU A 37 3.76 23.39 1.29
N ARG A 38 2.78 24.22 0.88
CA ARG A 38 2.56 25.54 1.45
C ARG A 38 2.35 25.47 2.97
N THR A 39 1.52 24.53 3.43
CA THR A 39 1.32 24.33 4.87
C THR A 39 2.62 23.98 5.59
N LEU A 40 3.49 23.20 4.96
CA LEU A 40 4.79 22.86 5.54
C LEU A 40 5.74 24.06 5.56
N GLU A 41 5.72 24.90 4.53
CA GLU A 41 6.49 26.15 4.48
C GLU A 41 6.06 27.12 5.59
N ASP A 42 4.74 27.31 5.75
CA ASP A 42 4.18 28.22 6.77
C ASP A 42 4.40 27.69 8.19
N THR A 43 4.29 26.38 8.40
CA THR A 43 4.33 25.75 9.72
C THR A 43 5.02 24.38 9.63
N PRO A 44 6.35 24.31 9.80
CA PRO A 44 7.15 23.09 9.62
C PRO A 44 7.00 22.13 10.82
N THR A 45 5.84 21.49 10.91
CA THR A 45 5.53 20.48 11.94
C THR A 45 5.62 19.07 11.39
N VAL A 46 5.74 18.06 12.28
CA VAL A 46 5.67 16.64 11.91
C VAL A 46 4.35 16.34 11.18
N GLY A 47 3.22 16.87 11.66
CA GLY A 47 1.93 16.69 11.01
C GLY A 47 1.88 17.29 9.57
N ALA A 48 2.54 18.43 9.33
CA ALA A 48 2.64 19.02 8.01
C ALA A 48 3.51 18.14 7.08
N ARG A 49 4.64 17.61 7.57
CA ARG A 49 5.46 16.64 6.83
C ARG A 49 4.68 15.39 6.45
N MET A 50 3.93 14.81 7.38
CA MET A 50 3.06 13.66 7.11
C MET A 50 2.04 13.95 6.00
N LYS A 51 1.43 15.15 5.98
CA LYS A 51 0.50 15.55 4.92
C LYS A 51 1.19 15.61 3.55
N VAL A 52 2.41 16.17 3.48
CA VAL A 52 3.19 16.19 2.24
C VAL A 52 3.53 14.77 1.80
N ALA A 53 4.00 13.92 2.71
CA ALA A 53 4.34 12.53 2.42
C ALA A 53 3.13 11.75 1.86
N HIS A 54 1.96 11.88 2.48
CA HIS A 54 0.73 11.26 1.99
C HIS A 54 0.32 11.79 0.60
N ALA A 55 0.38 13.09 0.39
CA ALA A 55 0.04 13.68 -0.88
C ALA A 55 1.03 13.30 -2.00
N ALA A 56 2.32 13.22 -1.69
CA ALA A 56 3.36 12.73 -2.60
C ALA A 56 3.11 11.25 -2.97
N ALA A 57 2.84 10.39 -1.97
CA ALA A 57 2.51 8.98 -2.19
C ALA A 57 1.28 8.80 -3.08
N ALA A 58 0.25 9.65 -2.90
CA ALA A 58 -0.95 9.64 -3.74
C ALA A 58 -0.67 9.97 -5.22
N LEU A 59 0.43 10.66 -5.50
CA LEU A 59 0.93 10.97 -6.84
C LEU A 59 1.98 9.99 -7.38
N GLY A 60 2.34 8.94 -6.59
CA GLY A 60 3.44 8.03 -6.91
C GLY A 60 4.83 8.65 -6.79
N ARG A 61 4.95 9.80 -6.15
CA ARG A 61 6.23 10.45 -5.87
C ARG A 61 6.87 9.83 -4.63
N TRP A 62 7.23 8.56 -4.74
CA TRP A 62 7.66 7.77 -3.59
C TRP A 62 8.95 8.27 -2.94
N SER A 63 9.88 8.84 -3.73
CA SER A 63 11.10 9.46 -3.20
C SER A 63 10.79 10.70 -2.37
N ASP A 64 9.85 11.54 -2.83
CA ASP A 64 9.43 12.72 -2.08
C ASP A 64 8.70 12.32 -0.79
N ALA A 65 7.86 11.28 -0.86
CA ALA A 65 7.16 10.75 0.30
C ALA A 65 8.17 10.19 1.32
N GLU A 66 9.12 9.39 0.88
CA GLU A 66 10.18 8.80 1.73
C GLU A 66 10.99 9.88 2.45
N ALA A 67 11.42 10.91 1.73
CA ALA A 67 12.16 12.02 2.32
C ALA A 67 11.37 12.73 3.43
N GLN A 68 10.07 12.95 3.25
CA GLN A 68 9.24 13.57 4.28
C GLN A 68 8.99 12.63 5.48
N TRP A 69 8.82 11.32 5.24
CA TRP A 69 8.74 10.35 6.32
C TRP A 69 10.04 10.24 7.12
N ALA A 70 11.20 10.27 6.45
CA ALA A 70 12.49 10.26 7.11
C ALA A 70 12.64 11.45 8.07
N LEU A 71 12.33 12.65 7.59
CA LEU A 71 12.35 13.87 8.40
C LEU A 71 11.28 13.86 9.52
N ALA A 72 10.11 13.26 9.29
CA ALA A 72 9.06 13.14 10.30
C ALA A 72 9.45 12.15 11.41
N SER A 73 10.32 11.17 11.11
CA SER A 73 10.79 10.16 12.07
C SER A 73 11.97 10.62 12.92
N GLU A 74 12.32 11.90 12.91
CA GLU A 74 13.37 12.44 13.77
C GLU A 74 12.85 12.74 15.19
N GLY A 75 13.73 12.58 16.19
CA GLY A 75 13.44 12.92 17.57
C GLY A 75 12.34 12.07 18.21
N ALA A 76 11.42 12.71 18.91
CA ALA A 76 10.38 12.06 19.73
C ALA A 76 9.36 11.22 18.91
N TRP A 77 9.26 11.44 17.62
CA TRP A 77 8.30 10.77 16.73
C TRP A 77 8.88 9.57 15.99
N ALA A 78 10.13 9.18 16.30
CA ALA A 78 10.84 8.09 15.63
C ALA A 78 10.11 6.74 15.69
N ASP A 79 9.23 6.58 16.69
CA ASP A 79 8.49 5.35 16.97
C ASP A 79 6.99 5.48 16.73
N ASP A 80 6.52 6.59 16.16
CA ASP A 80 5.09 6.75 15.84
C ASP A 80 4.65 5.70 14.81
N PRO A 81 3.59 4.90 15.11
CA PRO A 81 3.14 3.81 14.24
C PRO A 81 2.76 4.27 12.84
N ALA A 82 2.12 5.44 12.70
CA ALA A 82 1.70 5.95 11.40
C ALA A 82 2.91 6.40 10.56
N ILE A 83 3.93 6.98 11.20
CA ILE A 83 5.19 7.36 10.54
C ILE A 83 5.96 6.12 10.11
N LEU A 84 6.11 5.13 11.00
CA LEU A 84 6.79 3.87 10.67
C LEU A 84 6.13 3.15 9.50
N MET A 85 4.79 3.09 9.51
CA MET A 85 4.04 2.44 8.42
C MET A 85 4.14 3.21 7.10
N GLY A 86 3.95 4.54 7.12
CA GLY A 86 4.05 5.37 5.92
C GLY A 86 5.45 5.32 5.30
N HIS A 87 6.50 5.36 6.14
CA HIS A 87 7.89 5.22 5.70
C HIS A 87 8.15 3.84 5.10
N ALA A 88 7.68 2.76 5.76
CA ALA A 88 7.84 1.40 5.25
C ALA A 88 7.17 1.22 3.88
N ILE A 89 5.96 1.74 3.68
CA ILE A 89 5.28 1.67 2.37
C ILE A 89 6.08 2.40 1.30
N SER A 90 6.58 3.61 1.58
CA SER A 90 7.38 4.36 0.61
C SER A 90 8.66 3.61 0.23
N LEU A 91 9.32 2.99 1.21
CA LEU A 91 10.50 2.15 0.99
C LEU A 91 10.18 0.90 0.15
N LEU A 92 9.03 0.26 0.38
CA LEU A 92 8.56 -0.89 -0.43
C LEU A 92 8.34 -0.49 -1.90
N GLU A 93 7.74 0.66 -2.15
CA GLU A 93 7.51 1.17 -3.51
C GLU A 93 8.82 1.56 -4.21
N LEU A 94 9.84 1.96 -3.45
CA LEU A 94 11.20 2.23 -3.95
C LEU A 94 12.07 0.97 -4.09
N GLY A 95 11.55 -0.22 -3.77
CA GLY A 95 12.31 -1.47 -3.79
C GLY A 95 13.36 -1.60 -2.68
N ARG A 96 13.33 -0.73 -1.67
CA ARG A 96 14.24 -0.76 -0.52
C ARG A 96 13.72 -1.69 0.57
N TYR A 97 13.56 -2.97 0.21
CA TYR A 97 12.88 -3.97 1.04
C TYR A 97 13.52 -4.21 2.41
N ALA A 98 14.84 -4.20 2.48
CA ALA A 98 15.55 -4.39 3.75
C ALA A 98 15.31 -3.24 4.74
N ASP A 99 15.25 -2.00 4.24
CA ASP A 99 14.99 -0.83 5.08
C ASP A 99 13.50 -0.78 5.49
N ALA A 100 12.60 -1.15 4.59
CA ALA A 100 11.19 -1.31 4.91
C ALA A 100 10.96 -2.34 6.01
N LEU A 101 11.65 -3.49 5.93
CA LEU A 101 11.57 -4.55 6.94
C LEU A 101 11.97 -4.04 8.33
N LYS A 102 13.06 -3.27 8.45
CA LYS A 102 13.47 -2.66 9.72
C LYS A 102 12.39 -1.78 10.35
N LYS A 103 11.68 -0.98 9.52
CA LYS A 103 10.59 -0.13 10.01
C LYS A 103 9.38 -0.95 10.46
N LEU A 104 9.04 -2.01 9.71
CA LEU A 104 7.96 -2.93 10.04
C LEU A 104 8.26 -3.74 11.31
N GLU A 105 9.49 -4.20 11.50
CA GLU A 105 9.91 -4.90 12.72
C GLU A 105 9.81 -3.99 13.95
N LYS A 106 10.22 -2.72 13.82
CA LYS A 106 10.06 -1.72 14.87
C LYS A 106 8.57 -1.49 15.20
N LEU A 107 7.71 -1.38 14.19
CA LEU A 107 6.27 -1.27 14.36
C LEU A 107 5.69 -2.52 15.04
N LYS A 108 6.08 -3.71 14.62
CA LYS A 108 5.63 -4.99 15.20
C LYS A 108 5.99 -5.12 16.68
N ALA A 109 7.13 -4.58 17.09
CA ALA A 109 7.59 -4.61 18.49
C ALA A 109 6.75 -3.73 19.43
N GLN A 110 5.97 -2.79 18.90
CA GLN A 110 5.15 -1.86 19.71
C GLN A 110 3.83 -2.48 20.20
N GLY A 111 3.46 -3.68 19.74
CA GLY A 111 2.28 -4.36 20.22
C GLY A 111 1.19 -4.58 19.17
N PRO A 112 -0.11 -4.37 19.51
CA PRO A 112 -1.24 -4.73 18.65
C PRO A 112 -1.25 -4.01 17.29
N GLU A 113 -0.85 -2.74 17.24
CA GLU A 113 -0.78 -1.93 16.01
C GLU A 113 0.14 -2.56 14.96
N GLY A 114 1.22 -3.20 15.40
CA GLY A 114 2.16 -3.90 14.53
C GLY A 114 1.74 -5.29 14.08
N LYS A 115 0.57 -5.78 14.55
CA LYS A 115 0.06 -7.13 14.24
C LYS A 115 -1.21 -7.12 13.39
N THR A 116 -1.50 -6.01 12.72
CA THR A 116 -2.68 -5.90 11.88
C THR A 116 -2.49 -6.60 10.53
N PRO A 117 -3.58 -7.03 9.85
CA PRO A 117 -3.49 -7.63 8.53
C PRO A 117 -2.82 -6.72 7.48
N THR A 118 -2.99 -5.39 7.60
CA THR A 118 -2.35 -4.41 6.72
C THR A 118 -0.84 -4.39 6.91
N VAL A 119 -0.36 -4.47 8.15
CA VAL A 119 1.08 -4.58 8.45
C VAL A 119 1.62 -5.92 7.95
N ALA A 120 0.85 -7.01 8.08
CA ALA A 120 1.23 -8.31 7.53
C ALA A 120 1.40 -8.28 6.01
N LEU A 121 0.52 -7.57 5.28
CA LEU A 121 0.67 -7.36 3.85
C LEU A 121 1.96 -6.62 3.51
N ALA A 122 2.34 -5.61 4.29
CA ALA A 122 3.60 -4.90 4.11
C ALA A 122 4.82 -5.81 4.36
N PHE A 123 4.77 -6.65 5.41
CA PHE A 123 5.79 -7.67 5.66
C PHE A 123 5.91 -8.65 4.49
N ALA A 124 4.77 -9.15 3.97
CA ALA A 124 4.75 -10.08 2.84
C ALA A 124 5.50 -9.51 1.64
N ARG A 125 5.24 -8.24 1.30
CA ARG A 125 5.92 -7.52 0.22
C ARG A 125 7.43 -7.36 0.48
N ALA A 126 7.82 -7.04 1.72
CA ALA A 126 9.22 -6.92 2.09
C ALA A 126 9.95 -8.27 1.96
N TYR A 127 9.35 -9.34 2.48
CA TYR A 127 9.91 -10.69 2.39
C TYR A 127 9.98 -11.20 0.95
N GLU A 128 8.93 -10.99 0.13
CA GLU A 128 8.95 -11.32 -1.30
C GLU A 128 10.11 -10.60 -2.01
N GLY A 129 10.28 -9.30 -1.77
CA GLY A 129 11.35 -8.52 -2.37
C GLY A 129 12.77 -8.94 -1.94
N LEU A 130 12.89 -9.57 -0.77
CA LEU A 130 14.15 -10.14 -0.24
C LEU A 130 14.35 -11.62 -0.62
N GLY A 131 13.42 -12.24 -1.35
CA GLY A 131 13.46 -13.66 -1.70
C GLY A 131 13.18 -14.61 -0.52
N ARG A 132 12.66 -14.09 0.60
CA ARG A 132 12.27 -14.85 1.80
C ARG A 132 10.87 -15.43 1.61
N ASN A 133 10.77 -16.44 0.73
CA ASN A 133 9.47 -16.90 0.22
C ASN A 133 8.59 -17.56 1.26
N GLU A 134 9.13 -18.26 2.25
CA GLU A 134 8.35 -18.91 3.31
C GLU A 134 7.65 -17.86 4.20
N GLU A 135 8.41 -16.87 4.66
CA GLU A 135 7.85 -15.79 5.48
C GLU A 135 6.89 -14.89 4.66
N ALA A 136 7.18 -14.69 3.38
CA ALA A 136 6.28 -13.97 2.49
C ALA A 136 4.93 -14.68 2.36
N GLU A 137 4.96 -16.01 2.16
CA GLU A 137 3.75 -16.82 2.03
C GLU A 137 2.89 -16.76 3.30
N ASP A 138 3.48 -16.95 4.47
CA ASP A 138 2.75 -16.90 5.73
C ASP A 138 2.09 -15.53 5.96
N ALA A 139 2.81 -14.46 5.66
CA ALA A 139 2.31 -13.10 5.79
C ALA A 139 1.21 -12.79 4.74
N TYR A 140 1.35 -13.24 3.50
CA TYR A 140 0.31 -13.10 2.47
C TYR A 140 -0.95 -13.88 2.84
N ARG A 141 -0.82 -15.13 3.28
CA ARG A 141 -1.95 -15.98 3.71
C ARG A 141 -2.72 -15.33 4.84
N PHE A 142 -2.01 -14.77 5.83
CA PHE A 142 -2.66 -14.05 6.93
C PHE A 142 -3.42 -12.81 6.46
N ALA A 143 -2.86 -12.07 5.49
CA ALA A 143 -3.44 -10.81 5.00
C ALA A 143 -4.59 -11.04 4.01
N ALA A 144 -4.54 -12.10 3.18
CA ALA A 144 -5.41 -12.26 2.00
C ALA A 144 -6.91 -12.18 2.30
N ASP A 145 -7.35 -12.78 3.41
CA ASP A 145 -8.76 -12.82 3.79
C ASP A 145 -9.17 -11.71 4.76
N ARG A 146 -8.21 -10.97 5.30
CA ARG A 146 -8.42 -10.02 6.39
C ARG A 146 -8.29 -8.56 5.96
N VAL A 147 -7.49 -8.29 4.92
CA VAL A 147 -7.39 -6.93 4.37
C VAL A 147 -8.59 -6.66 3.45
N PRO A 148 -9.34 -5.57 3.66
CA PRO A 148 -10.43 -5.20 2.77
C PRO A 148 -9.95 -4.95 1.34
N GLY A 149 -10.81 -5.24 0.36
CA GLY A 149 -10.49 -5.05 -1.06
C GLY A 149 -9.88 -6.28 -1.71
N LEU A 150 -9.22 -6.11 -2.84
CA LEU A 150 -8.59 -7.18 -3.61
C LEU A 150 -7.05 -7.10 -3.62
N GLU A 151 -6.43 -6.11 -3.00
CA GLU A 151 -4.98 -5.93 -3.03
C GLU A 151 -4.24 -7.15 -2.49
N SER A 152 -4.54 -7.55 -1.26
CA SER A 152 -3.86 -8.67 -0.61
C SER A 152 -4.04 -9.97 -1.36
N GLY A 153 -5.26 -10.27 -1.81
CA GLY A 153 -5.56 -11.45 -2.63
C GLY A 153 -4.85 -11.41 -3.97
N GLY A 154 -4.88 -10.27 -4.68
CA GLY A 154 -4.22 -10.10 -5.96
C GLY A 154 -2.70 -10.27 -5.89
N ARG A 155 -2.07 -9.69 -4.86
CA ARG A 155 -0.63 -9.87 -4.62
C ARG A 155 -0.28 -11.30 -4.23
N TYR A 156 -1.10 -11.96 -3.40
CA TYR A 156 -0.86 -13.34 -3.01
C TYR A 156 -0.98 -14.30 -4.22
N VAL A 157 -1.98 -14.12 -5.07
CA VAL A 157 -2.09 -14.90 -6.33
C VAL A 157 -0.86 -14.66 -7.22
N ALA A 158 -0.42 -13.42 -7.37
CA ALA A 158 0.77 -13.12 -8.15
C ALA A 158 2.04 -13.77 -7.55
N PHE A 159 2.17 -13.76 -6.24
CA PHE A 159 3.26 -14.45 -5.52
C PHE A 159 3.23 -15.95 -5.76
N MET A 160 2.08 -16.62 -5.58
CA MET A 160 1.93 -18.06 -5.83
C MET A 160 2.29 -18.43 -7.27
N ALA A 161 1.85 -17.65 -8.26
CA ALA A 161 2.19 -17.87 -9.66
C ALA A 161 3.70 -17.78 -9.91
N LYS A 162 4.39 -16.79 -9.33
CA LYS A 162 5.84 -16.59 -9.44
C LYS A 162 6.64 -17.71 -8.77
N THR A 163 6.15 -18.26 -7.68
CA THR A 163 6.81 -19.32 -6.90
C THR A 163 6.47 -20.73 -7.38
N GLY A 164 5.82 -20.87 -8.55
CA GLY A 164 5.52 -22.14 -9.18
C GLY A 164 4.25 -22.83 -8.70
N ARG A 165 3.50 -22.24 -7.77
CA ARG A 165 2.23 -22.78 -7.25
C ARG A 165 1.06 -22.37 -8.14
N ARG A 166 1.14 -22.78 -9.40
CA ARG A 166 0.20 -22.33 -10.43
C ARG A 166 -1.25 -22.75 -10.16
N GLU A 167 -1.48 -23.96 -9.69
CA GLU A 167 -2.83 -24.47 -9.42
C GLU A 167 -3.51 -23.65 -8.29
N ASP A 168 -2.80 -23.39 -7.20
CA ASP A 168 -3.31 -22.56 -6.09
C ASP A 168 -3.56 -21.13 -6.55
N ALA A 169 -2.69 -20.59 -7.40
CA ALA A 169 -2.86 -19.25 -7.97
C ALA A 169 -4.10 -19.16 -8.86
N GLU A 170 -4.41 -20.21 -9.65
CA GLU A 170 -5.63 -20.28 -10.46
C GLU A 170 -6.90 -20.31 -9.60
N ILE A 171 -6.90 -21.08 -8.52
CA ILE A 171 -8.02 -21.13 -7.55
C ILE A 171 -8.21 -19.74 -6.91
N GLY A 172 -7.13 -19.13 -6.44
CA GLY A 172 -7.17 -17.78 -5.87
C GLY A 172 -7.66 -16.72 -6.86
N PHE A 173 -7.27 -16.83 -8.12
CA PHE A 173 -7.74 -15.92 -9.17
C PHE A 173 -9.24 -16.03 -9.42
N GLN A 174 -9.81 -17.23 -9.44
CA GLN A 174 -11.26 -17.43 -9.56
C GLN A 174 -12.01 -16.78 -8.39
N GLU A 175 -11.46 -16.82 -7.19
CA GLU A 175 -12.06 -16.12 -6.03
C GLU A 175 -12.01 -14.60 -6.20
N ILE A 176 -10.90 -14.05 -6.72
CA ILE A 176 -10.79 -12.61 -7.04
C ILE A 176 -11.88 -12.21 -8.04
N GLU A 177 -12.10 -12.98 -9.11
CA GLU A 177 -13.14 -12.72 -10.11
C GLU A 177 -14.54 -12.72 -9.48
N ARG A 178 -14.83 -13.69 -8.61
CA ARG A 178 -16.12 -13.77 -7.89
C ARG A 178 -16.32 -12.56 -6.96
N ARG A 179 -15.28 -12.12 -6.27
CA ARG A 179 -15.32 -10.95 -5.38
C ARG A 179 -15.46 -9.66 -6.17
N LEU A 180 -14.73 -9.52 -7.30
CA LEU A 180 -14.80 -8.35 -8.17
C LEU A 180 -16.22 -8.12 -8.71
N ALA A 181 -16.95 -9.18 -9.06
CA ALA A 181 -18.32 -9.09 -9.54
C ALA A 181 -19.27 -8.45 -8.51
N LYS A 182 -18.98 -8.59 -7.22
CA LYS A 182 -19.76 -8.06 -6.10
C LYS A 182 -19.37 -6.65 -5.68
N ILE A 183 -18.27 -6.10 -6.18
CA ILE A 183 -17.78 -4.77 -5.82
C ILE A 183 -18.63 -3.70 -6.46
N ALA A 184 -18.98 -2.66 -5.69
CA ALA A 184 -19.75 -1.52 -6.17
C ALA A 184 -19.00 -0.76 -7.30
N PRO A 185 -19.71 -0.25 -8.32
CA PRO A 185 -19.08 0.38 -9.50
C PRO A 185 -18.00 1.42 -9.20
N PRO A 186 -18.13 2.32 -8.20
CA PRO A 186 -17.11 3.33 -7.92
C PRO A 186 -15.76 2.76 -7.47
N LEU A 187 -15.75 1.54 -6.90
CA LEU A 187 -14.55 0.88 -6.38
C LEU A 187 -13.95 -0.15 -7.35
N ARG A 188 -14.64 -0.43 -8.46
CA ARG A 188 -14.21 -1.45 -9.42
C ARG A 188 -12.91 -1.13 -10.14
N ALA A 189 -12.62 0.14 -10.36
CA ALA A 189 -11.39 0.55 -11.06
C ALA A 189 -10.15 0.14 -10.26
N GLU A 190 -10.12 0.45 -8.96
CA GLU A 190 -9.05 0.02 -8.05
C GLU A 190 -8.98 -1.50 -7.95
N ALA A 191 -10.13 -2.15 -7.77
CA ALA A 191 -10.21 -3.60 -7.66
C ALA A 191 -9.70 -4.34 -8.92
N ARG A 192 -9.99 -3.82 -10.12
CA ARG A 192 -9.49 -4.37 -11.38
C ARG A 192 -7.97 -4.35 -11.46
N THR A 193 -7.30 -3.36 -10.96
CA THR A 193 -5.84 -3.30 -10.98
C THR A 193 -5.20 -4.50 -10.25
N TRP A 194 -5.77 -4.89 -9.12
CA TRP A 194 -5.28 -6.04 -8.38
C TRP A 194 -5.62 -7.36 -9.05
N ARG A 195 -6.78 -7.44 -9.66
CA ARG A 195 -7.17 -8.57 -10.52
C ARG A 195 -6.23 -8.69 -11.72
N ASP A 196 -5.90 -7.56 -12.38
CA ASP A 196 -5.04 -7.55 -13.56
C ASP A 196 -3.58 -7.88 -13.20
N LEU A 197 -3.11 -7.48 -12.01
CA LEU A 197 -1.84 -7.94 -11.46
C LEU A 197 -1.78 -9.46 -11.37
N ALA A 198 -2.81 -10.08 -10.79
CA ALA A 198 -2.92 -11.53 -10.66
C ALA A 198 -3.02 -12.22 -12.02
N ALA A 199 -3.85 -11.69 -12.93
CA ALA A 199 -4.02 -12.20 -14.29
C ALA A 199 -2.68 -12.21 -15.06
N LYS A 200 -1.94 -11.09 -15.00
CA LYS A 200 -0.63 -10.96 -15.64
C LYS A 200 0.37 -11.99 -15.11
N ALA A 201 0.40 -12.24 -13.81
CA ALA A 201 1.28 -13.24 -13.20
C ALA A 201 0.96 -14.66 -13.68
N LEU A 202 -0.31 -14.93 -14.00
CA LEU A 202 -0.77 -16.20 -14.59
C LEU A 202 -0.60 -16.28 -16.11
N GLY A 203 -0.08 -15.22 -16.75
CA GLY A 203 0.07 -15.14 -18.21
C GLY A 203 -1.24 -14.89 -18.95
N ARG A 204 -2.25 -14.33 -18.28
CA ARG A 204 -3.55 -13.95 -18.85
C ARG A 204 -3.52 -12.48 -19.28
N HIS A 205 -4.00 -12.19 -20.47
CA HIS A 205 -4.07 -10.83 -21.06
C HIS A 205 -5.49 -10.30 -21.04
#